data_d177c4b65b278a891ee572d07d249311
#
_entry.id   d177c4b65b278a891ee572d07d249311
#
_cell.length_a   1.000
_cell.length_b   1.000
_cell.length_c   1.000
_cell.angle_alpha   90.00
_cell.angle_beta   90.00
_cell.angle_gamma   90.00
#
_symmetry.space_group_name_H-M   'P 1'
#
loop_
_entity.id
_entity.type
_entity.pdbx_description
1 polymer ?
#
loop_
_entity_poly.entity_id
_entity_poly.type
_entity_poly.pdbx_seq_one_letter_code
_entity_poly.pdbx_strand_id
1 'polypeptide(L)'
;MKKVAVMNDLSGFGKCSLTAAIPVLSALGIQCCPLPSAVLTGQTGYKYYHSKDLSDMIPLYTDAWRKNNVHFDGIYSGFMTGPEQINHFLDFIDTFYKDDTFLLTDPIMGDDGETYSIYSQNLLESMRILSAKADLITPNLTEACLLTGDSFQQVTGYSDRDSLVKATSEIGQKLREQSGKNQDVVITGVKCKNDSKPYIYNIAITEKGIFTNKSHFFDVSFSGTGDLFASVVCGCRINGVSTEDSIKLASSFLYHSIADTMKDDTQPEDAVNFEKFLIELIK
;
A
#
# COMPACT_ATOMS: atom_id res chain seq x y z
N MET A 1 -24.07 2.51 -1.05
CA MET A 1 -22.71 3.00 -0.68
C MET A 1 -21.75 1.82 -0.78
N LYS A 2 -20.66 1.96 -1.49
CA LYS A 2 -19.63 0.93 -1.61
C LYS A 2 -18.92 0.72 -0.27
N LYS A 3 -18.49 -0.54 -0.01
CA LYS A 3 -17.86 -0.95 1.24
C LYS A 3 -16.53 -1.63 0.96
N VAL A 4 -15.51 -1.30 1.76
CA VAL A 4 -14.17 -1.91 1.70
C VAL A 4 -13.79 -2.45 3.05
N ALA A 5 -13.45 -3.75 3.13
CA ALA A 5 -12.78 -4.31 4.29
C ALA A 5 -11.30 -3.93 4.23
N VAL A 6 -10.78 -3.30 5.27
CA VAL A 6 -9.38 -2.84 5.32
C VAL A 6 -8.65 -3.54 6.47
N MET A 7 -7.75 -4.45 6.11
CA MET A 7 -6.83 -5.12 7.04
C MET A 7 -5.55 -4.30 7.18
N ASN A 8 -5.39 -3.63 8.30
CA ASN A 8 -4.20 -2.84 8.62
C ASN A 8 -4.16 -2.57 10.15
N ASP A 9 -3.06 -2.07 10.70
CA ASP A 9 -3.02 -1.73 12.11
C ASP A 9 -3.79 -0.43 12.44
N LEU A 10 -4.16 -0.28 13.70
CA LEU A 10 -4.72 0.94 14.24
C LEU A 10 -3.72 1.59 15.20
N SER A 11 -2.97 2.56 14.71
CA SER A 11 -2.04 3.36 15.49
C SER A 11 -2.73 4.57 16.13
N GLY A 12 -2.58 4.72 17.46
CA GLY A 12 -3.22 5.81 18.22
C GLY A 12 -2.57 7.15 17.97
N PHE A 13 -1.26 7.18 17.73
CA PHE A 13 -0.49 8.38 17.39
C PHE A 13 0.35 8.13 16.14
N GLY A 14 0.46 9.15 15.28
CA GLY A 14 0.97 9.01 13.91
C GLY A 14 -0.17 8.66 12.92
N LYS A 15 -0.11 9.25 11.73
CA LYS A 15 -1.17 9.15 10.71
C LYS A 15 -0.80 8.12 9.64
N CYS A 16 -0.93 6.84 9.97
CA CYS A 16 -0.62 5.70 9.09
C CYS A 16 -1.74 4.66 9.14
N SER A 17 -1.62 3.65 8.34
CA SER A 17 -2.45 2.44 8.37
C SER A 17 -3.95 2.77 8.37
N LEU A 18 -4.75 2.26 9.31
CA LEU A 18 -6.20 2.54 9.38
C LEU A 18 -6.51 4.02 9.62
N THR A 19 -5.66 4.77 10.35
CA THR A 19 -5.90 6.21 10.58
C THR A 19 -5.68 7.04 9.32
N ALA A 20 -4.96 6.54 8.33
CA ALA A 20 -4.85 7.11 6.98
C ALA A 20 -5.96 6.58 6.04
N ALA A 21 -6.21 5.27 6.04
CA ALA A 21 -7.16 4.65 5.12
C ALA A 21 -8.61 5.09 5.35
N ILE A 22 -9.06 5.19 6.62
CA ILE A 22 -10.43 5.57 6.97
C ILE A 22 -10.83 6.92 6.38
N PRO A 23 -10.12 8.04 6.64
CA PRO A 23 -10.50 9.35 6.10
C PRO A 23 -10.37 9.42 4.57
N VAL A 24 -9.37 8.80 3.97
CA VAL A 24 -9.17 8.79 2.51
C VAL A 24 -10.33 8.07 1.81
N LEU A 25 -10.67 6.85 2.24
CA LEU A 25 -11.77 6.09 1.65
C LEU A 25 -13.11 6.80 1.88
N SER A 26 -13.32 7.41 3.06
CA SER A 26 -14.51 8.19 3.35
C SER A 26 -14.64 9.40 2.44
N ALA A 27 -13.55 10.13 2.16
CA ALA A 27 -13.54 11.26 1.23
C ALA A 27 -13.88 10.82 -0.22
N LEU A 28 -13.50 9.60 -0.61
CA LEU A 28 -13.85 8.99 -1.89
C LEU A 28 -15.28 8.41 -1.93
N GLY A 29 -16.09 8.64 -0.87
CA GLY A 29 -17.48 8.19 -0.79
C GLY A 29 -17.65 6.70 -0.50
N ILE A 30 -16.65 6.06 0.10
CA ILE A 30 -16.61 4.62 0.39
C ILE A 30 -16.66 4.40 1.90
N GLN A 31 -17.49 3.47 2.35
CA GLN A 31 -17.48 3.01 3.73
C GLN A 31 -16.24 2.13 3.98
N CYS A 32 -15.28 2.62 4.75
CA CYS A 32 -14.21 1.81 5.28
C CYS A 32 -14.74 0.92 6.41
N CYS A 33 -14.53 -0.39 6.31
CA CYS A 33 -14.85 -1.39 7.32
C CYS A 33 -13.53 -1.92 7.89
N PRO A 34 -13.04 -1.36 9.02
CA PRO A 34 -11.73 -1.72 9.55
C PRO A 34 -11.70 -3.15 10.10
N LEU A 35 -10.65 -3.88 9.73
CA LEU A 35 -10.27 -5.19 10.26
C LEU A 35 -8.86 -5.04 10.87
N PRO A 36 -8.74 -4.63 12.15
CA PRO A 36 -7.46 -4.27 12.73
C PRO A 36 -6.53 -5.49 12.86
N SER A 37 -5.32 -5.41 12.30
CA SER A 37 -4.25 -6.40 12.46
C SER A 37 -3.61 -6.31 13.85
N ALA A 38 -3.47 -5.09 14.34
CA ALA A 38 -2.95 -4.78 15.67
C ALA A 38 -3.51 -3.43 16.14
N VAL A 39 -3.42 -3.18 17.44
CA VAL A 39 -3.61 -1.84 18.03
C VAL A 39 -2.28 -1.40 18.61
N LEU A 40 -1.85 -0.20 18.24
CA LEU A 40 -0.61 0.40 18.73
C LEU A 40 -0.91 1.73 19.44
N THR A 41 -0.17 2.03 20.51
CA THR A 41 -0.27 3.35 21.17
C THR A 41 0.28 4.48 20.30
N GLY A 42 1.21 4.16 19.40
CA GLY A 42 1.80 5.01 18.37
C GLY A 42 2.43 4.14 17.31
N GLN A 43 2.60 4.67 16.10
CA GLN A 43 3.20 3.94 14.99
C GLN A 43 4.68 3.55 15.28
N THR A 44 5.18 2.52 14.60
CA THR A 44 6.46 1.84 14.93
C THR A 44 7.73 2.69 14.73
N GLY A 45 7.65 3.85 14.08
CA GLY A 45 8.75 4.80 13.95
C GLY A 45 9.07 5.54 15.26
N TYR A 46 8.13 5.61 16.21
CA TYR A 46 8.38 6.21 17.50
C TYR A 46 9.26 5.32 18.37
N LYS A 47 10.13 5.93 19.15
CA LYS A 47 11.01 5.22 20.10
C LYS A 47 10.23 4.45 21.18
N TYR A 48 9.08 4.96 21.59
CA TYR A 48 8.26 4.38 22.67
C TYR A 48 6.85 4.13 22.15
N TYR A 49 6.50 2.88 21.98
CA TYR A 49 5.15 2.44 21.68
C TYR A 49 4.90 1.06 22.30
N HIS A 50 3.63 0.73 22.45
CA HIS A 50 3.17 -0.60 22.81
C HIS A 50 2.22 -1.07 21.74
N SER A 51 2.23 -2.38 21.47
CA SER A 51 1.35 -3.00 20.49
C SER A 51 0.62 -4.20 21.09
N LYS A 52 -0.58 -4.42 20.61
CA LYS A 52 -1.35 -5.65 20.84
C LYS A 52 -1.71 -6.24 19.48
N ASP A 53 -1.19 -7.42 19.21
CA ASP A 53 -1.57 -8.24 18.07
C ASP A 53 -3.05 -8.68 18.20
N LEU A 54 -3.77 -8.69 17.08
CA LEU A 54 -5.18 -9.07 17.00
C LEU A 54 -5.44 -10.25 16.05
N SER A 55 -4.44 -11.12 15.85
CA SER A 55 -4.56 -12.29 14.96
C SER A 55 -5.75 -13.17 15.31
N ASP A 56 -6.02 -13.37 16.61
CA ASP A 56 -7.14 -14.14 17.13
C ASP A 56 -8.52 -13.52 16.86
N MET A 57 -8.56 -12.22 16.56
CA MET A 57 -9.82 -11.53 16.23
C MET A 57 -10.24 -11.74 14.75
N ILE A 58 -9.32 -12.00 13.83
CA ILE A 58 -9.63 -12.08 12.39
C ILE A 58 -10.67 -13.19 12.11
N PRO A 59 -10.52 -14.43 12.62
CA PRO A 59 -11.56 -15.45 12.45
C PRO A 59 -12.92 -15.05 13.03
N LEU A 60 -12.93 -14.29 14.13
CA LEU A 60 -14.17 -13.79 14.74
C LEU A 60 -14.86 -12.73 13.88
N TYR A 61 -14.10 -11.81 13.26
CA TYR A 61 -14.61 -10.88 12.25
C TYR A 61 -15.19 -11.64 11.06
N THR A 62 -14.46 -12.62 10.54
CA THR A 62 -14.90 -13.45 9.41
C THR A 62 -16.24 -14.15 9.72
N ASP A 63 -16.35 -14.80 10.87
CA ASP A 63 -17.57 -15.50 11.26
C ASP A 63 -18.75 -14.55 11.49
N ALA A 64 -18.52 -13.44 12.22
CA ALA A 64 -19.56 -12.46 12.53
C ALA A 64 -20.07 -11.77 11.24
N TRP A 65 -19.17 -11.34 10.35
CA TRP A 65 -19.58 -10.67 9.11
C TRP A 65 -20.26 -11.62 8.13
N ARG A 66 -19.79 -12.88 8.06
CA ARG A 66 -20.46 -13.93 7.29
C ARG A 66 -21.89 -14.19 7.78
N LYS A 67 -22.10 -14.32 9.10
CA LYS A 67 -23.43 -14.52 9.71
C LYS A 67 -24.36 -13.32 9.50
N ASN A 68 -23.80 -12.12 9.42
CA ASN A 68 -24.53 -10.88 9.12
C ASN A 68 -24.74 -10.65 7.61
N ASN A 69 -24.35 -11.59 6.74
CA ASN A 69 -24.44 -11.49 5.30
C ASN A 69 -23.80 -10.20 4.74
N VAL A 70 -22.63 -9.82 5.31
CA VAL A 70 -21.90 -8.64 4.83
C VAL A 70 -21.32 -8.93 3.44
N HIS A 71 -21.38 -7.95 2.56
CA HIS A 71 -20.77 -7.95 1.24
C HIS A 71 -19.83 -6.75 1.11
N PHE A 72 -18.70 -6.94 0.40
CA PHE A 72 -17.69 -5.93 0.16
C PHE A 72 -17.48 -5.71 -1.34
N ASP A 73 -17.44 -4.44 -1.76
CA ASP A 73 -17.01 -4.04 -3.11
C ASP A 73 -15.49 -4.09 -3.26
N GLY A 74 -14.78 -4.07 -2.14
CA GLY A 74 -13.33 -4.20 -2.11
C GLY A 74 -12.78 -4.76 -0.80
N ILE A 75 -11.59 -5.31 -0.90
CA ILE A 75 -10.76 -5.77 0.21
C ILE A 75 -9.38 -5.12 0.02
N TYR A 76 -8.84 -4.53 1.07
CA TYR A 76 -7.52 -3.91 1.06
C TYR A 76 -6.71 -4.43 2.24
N SER A 77 -5.47 -4.86 1.98
CA SER A 77 -4.52 -5.27 3.01
C SER A 77 -3.28 -4.39 3.03
N GLY A 78 -2.87 -4.00 4.23
CA GLY A 78 -1.61 -3.34 4.53
C GLY A 78 -0.80 -4.15 5.55
N PHE A 79 -0.39 -3.52 6.66
CA PHE A 79 0.46 -4.11 7.67
C PHE A 79 -0.17 -5.32 8.35
N MET A 80 0.61 -6.41 8.44
CA MET A 80 0.29 -7.63 9.18
C MET A 80 1.48 -8.06 10.03
N THR A 81 1.20 -8.63 11.20
CA THR A 81 2.20 -8.93 12.23
C THR A 81 2.98 -10.22 11.99
N GLY A 82 2.51 -11.10 11.10
CA GLY A 82 3.19 -12.35 10.80
C GLY A 82 2.42 -13.32 9.89
N PRO A 83 3.02 -14.48 9.59
CA PRO A 83 2.45 -15.47 8.67
C PRO A 83 1.10 -16.02 9.10
N GLU A 84 0.88 -16.22 10.40
CA GLU A 84 -0.40 -16.69 10.96
C GLU A 84 -1.53 -15.73 10.61
N GLN A 85 -1.27 -14.43 10.78
CA GLN A 85 -2.24 -13.40 10.47
C GLN A 85 -2.57 -13.34 8.97
N ILE A 86 -1.56 -13.52 8.10
CA ILE A 86 -1.77 -13.62 6.65
C ILE A 86 -2.64 -14.85 6.34
N ASN A 87 -2.42 -15.98 6.98
CA ASN A 87 -3.24 -17.18 6.75
C ASN A 87 -4.71 -16.95 7.14
N HIS A 88 -4.97 -16.35 8.30
CA HIS A 88 -6.34 -15.97 8.69
C HIS A 88 -6.97 -14.97 7.71
N PHE A 89 -6.17 -14.07 7.16
CA PHE A 89 -6.66 -13.13 6.16
C PHE A 89 -6.90 -13.78 4.79
N LEU A 90 -6.14 -14.81 4.42
CA LEU A 90 -6.43 -15.62 3.24
C LEU A 90 -7.78 -16.34 3.37
N ASP A 91 -8.10 -16.89 4.55
CA ASP A 91 -9.42 -17.47 4.85
C ASP A 91 -10.54 -16.42 4.78
N PHE A 92 -10.27 -15.19 5.23
CA PHE A 92 -11.16 -14.05 5.07
C PHE A 92 -11.43 -13.73 3.59
N ILE A 93 -10.37 -13.67 2.78
CA ILE A 93 -10.47 -13.45 1.33
C ILE A 93 -11.30 -14.56 0.69
N ASP A 94 -11.03 -15.83 0.99
CA ASP A 94 -11.77 -16.96 0.42
C ASP A 94 -13.28 -16.92 0.78
N THR A 95 -13.62 -16.27 1.90
CA THR A 95 -15.02 -16.08 2.33
C THR A 95 -15.71 -14.94 1.59
N PHE A 96 -15.03 -13.80 1.43
CA PHE A 96 -15.66 -12.52 1.00
C PHE A 96 -15.28 -12.04 -0.40
N TYR A 97 -14.19 -12.54 -0.99
CA TYR A 97 -13.81 -12.18 -2.35
C TYR A 97 -14.72 -12.89 -3.35
N LYS A 98 -15.41 -12.12 -4.19
CA LYS A 98 -16.35 -12.57 -5.21
C LYS A 98 -15.97 -11.92 -6.55
N ASP A 99 -16.65 -12.30 -7.63
CA ASP A 99 -16.37 -11.83 -8.99
C ASP A 99 -16.43 -10.30 -9.15
N ASP A 100 -17.20 -9.62 -8.30
CA ASP A 100 -17.39 -8.17 -8.26
C ASP A 100 -16.58 -7.47 -7.16
N THR A 101 -15.78 -8.21 -6.40
CA THR A 101 -14.93 -7.67 -5.33
C THR A 101 -13.54 -7.34 -5.87
N PHE A 102 -13.03 -6.15 -5.60
CA PHE A 102 -11.68 -5.73 -5.94
C PHE A 102 -10.72 -5.98 -4.76
N LEU A 103 -9.61 -6.66 -4.99
CA LEU A 103 -8.60 -6.94 -3.96
C LEU A 103 -7.31 -6.15 -4.23
N LEU A 104 -6.95 -5.25 -3.30
CA LEU A 104 -5.65 -4.57 -3.27
C LEU A 104 -4.80 -5.10 -2.13
N THR A 105 -3.53 -5.40 -2.41
CA THR A 105 -2.52 -5.73 -1.41
C THR A 105 -1.37 -4.74 -1.47
N ASP A 106 -1.11 -4.08 -0.34
CA ASP A 106 0.10 -3.32 -0.07
C ASP A 106 1.05 -4.22 0.76
N PRO A 107 2.12 -4.77 0.15
CA PRO A 107 2.89 -5.86 0.76
C PRO A 107 3.99 -5.35 1.70
N ILE A 108 3.61 -4.77 2.82
CA ILE A 108 4.51 -4.08 3.76
C ILE A 108 5.53 -5.03 4.38
N MET A 109 6.81 -4.93 3.94
CA MET A 109 7.91 -5.77 4.41
C MET A 109 9.23 -5.02 4.63
N GLY A 110 9.43 -3.87 4.03
CA GLY A 110 10.67 -3.10 4.11
C GLY A 110 10.67 -1.87 3.22
N ASP A 111 11.71 -1.04 3.32
CA ASP A 111 11.90 0.16 2.49
C ASP A 111 13.39 0.48 2.32
N ASP A 112 13.76 1.23 1.26
CA ASP A 112 15.13 1.67 0.93
C ASP A 112 16.20 0.55 0.99
N GLY A 113 15.83 -0.69 0.65
CA GLY A 113 16.72 -1.86 0.63
C GLY A 113 16.83 -2.61 1.95
N GLU A 114 16.16 -2.14 3.00
CA GLU A 114 16.17 -2.75 4.34
C GLU A 114 14.81 -3.38 4.66
N THR A 115 14.82 -4.50 5.39
CA THR A 115 13.60 -5.16 5.84
C THR A 115 13.17 -4.65 7.22
N TYR A 116 11.87 -4.58 7.48
CA TYR A 116 11.36 -4.24 8.80
C TYR A 116 11.62 -5.35 9.83
N SER A 117 11.59 -5.01 11.12
CA SER A 117 11.90 -5.93 12.22
C SER A 117 11.01 -7.17 12.29
N ILE A 118 9.80 -7.10 11.73
CA ILE A 118 8.86 -8.24 11.64
C ILE A 118 9.20 -9.21 10.50
N TYR A 119 10.12 -8.84 9.59
CA TYR A 119 10.44 -9.66 8.43
C TYR A 119 10.98 -11.03 8.83
N SER A 120 10.51 -12.05 8.11
CA SER A 120 11.03 -13.41 8.16
C SER A 120 10.80 -14.09 6.81
N GLN A 121 11.52 -15.18 6.54
CA GLN A 121 11.32 -15.95 5.32
C GLN A 121 9.89 -16.49 5.21
N ASN A 122 9.30 -16.93 6.33
CA ASN A 122 7.92 -17.41 6.35
C ASN A 122 6.91 -16.28 6.06
N LEU A 123 7.19 -15.06 6.54
CA LEU A 123 6.37 -13.88 6.20
C LEU A 123 6.42 -13.62 4.69
N LEU A 124 7.62 -13.64 4.10
CA LEU A 124 7.80 -13.44 2.65
C LEU A 124 7.02 -14.46 1.83
N GLU A 125 7.09 -15.74 2.21
CA GLU A 125 6.37 -16.81 1.50
C GLU A 125 4.85 -16.62 1.58
N SER A 126 4.32 -16.29 2.76
CA SER A 126 2.89 -15.98 2.93
C SER A 126 2.49 -14.72 2.17
N MET A 127 3.34 -13.67 2.16
CA MET A 127 3.08 -12.44 1.43
C MET A 127 3.09 -12.65 -0.09
N ARG A 128 3.94 -13.53 -0.61
CA ARG A 128 3.91 -13.94 -2.03
C ARG A 128 2.57 -14.56 -2.42
N ILE A 129 2.03 -15.44 -1.58
CA ILE A 129 0.72 -16.07 -1.80
C ILE A 129 -0.38 -15.01 -1.80
N LEU A 130 -0.38 -14.11 -0.81
CA LEU A 130 -1.36 -13.04 -0.69
C LEU A 130 -1.28 -12.08 -1.90
N SER A 131 -0.07 -11.62 -2.23
CA SER A 131 0.16 -10.71 -3.36
C SER A 131 -0.29 -11.30 -4.68
N ALA A 132 -0.08 -12.61 -4.91
CA ALA A 132 -0.52 -13.27 -6.12
C ALA A 132 -2.06 -13.36 -6.25
N LYS A 133 -2.80 -13.36 -5.13
CA LYS A 133 -4.28 -13.34 -5.14
C LYS A 133 -4.86 -11.95 -5.49
N ALA A 134 -4.12 -10.86 -5.28
CA ALA A 134 -4.61 -9.49 -5.45
C ALA A 134 -4.88 -9.12 -6.92
N ASP A 135 -5.84 -8.23 -7.16
CA ASP A 135 -6.09 -7.63 -8.47
C ASP A 135 -5.14 -6.47 -8.76
N LEU A 136 -4.66 -5.83 -7.70
CA LEU A 136 -3.63 -4.80 -7.74
C LEU A 136 -2.73 -4.91 -6.52
N ILE A 137 -1.42 -4.75 -6.72
CA ILE A 137 -0.43 -4.65 -5.65
C ILE A 137 0.34 -3.34 -5.75
N THR A 138 0.74 -2.77 -4.58
CA THR A 138 1.44 -1.49 -4.47
C THR A 138 2.83 -1.58 -3.83
N PRO A 139 3.67 -2.60 -4.15
CA PRO A 139 4.98 -2.70 -3.52
C PRO A 139 5.83 -1.47 -3.79
N ASN A 140 6.65 -1.05 -2.80
CA ASN A 140 7.81 -0.23 -3.09
C ASN A 140 8.90 -1.07 -3.79
N LEU A 141 9.98 -0.44 -4.25
CA LEU A 141 11.03 -1.17 -5.00
C LEU A 141 11.69 -2.27 -4.15
N THR A 142 11.85 -2.07 -2.84
CA THR A 142 12.41 -3.08 -1.93
C THR A 142 11.52 -4.30 -1.86
N GLU A 143 10.24 -4.09 -1.64
CA GLU A 143 9.23 -5.14 -1.55
C GLU A 143 9.07 -5.90 -2.87
N ALA A 144 9.08 -5.17 -3.99
CA ALA A 144 9.05 -5.79 -5.33
C ALA A 144 10.26 -6.73 -5.55
N CYS A 145 11.46 -6.30 -5.13
CA CYS A 145 12.66 -7.14 -5.18
C CYS A 145 12.57 -8.34 -4.23
N LEU A 146 12.05 -8.18 -3.01
CA LEU A 146 11.84 -9.28 -2.07
C LEU A 146 10.86 -10.31 -2.63
N LEU A 147 9.75 -9.88 -3.20
CA LEU A 147 8.73 -10.76 -3.78
C LEU A 147 9.27 -11.58 -4.95
N THR A 148 10.08 -10.99 -5.82
CA THR A 148 10.63 -11.66 -7.01
C THR A 148 11.96 -12.38 -6.75
N GLY A 149 12.69 -12.02 -5.67
CA GLY A 149 14.04 -12.49 -5.39
C GLY A 149 15.12 -11.73 -6.18
N ASP A 150 14.78 -10.58 -6.78
CA ASP A 150 15.75 -9.71 -7.45
C ASP A 150 16.58 -8.90 -6.44
N SER A 151 17.77 -8.44 -6.86
CA SER A 151 18.65 -7.64 -6.01
C SER A 151 18.29 -6.15 -6.08
N PHE A 152 17.88 -5.57 -4.96
CA PHE A 152 17.63 -4.12 -4.84
C PHE A 152 18.86 -3.29 -5.24
N GLN A 153 20.06 -3.70 -4.81
CA GLN A 153 21.31 -3.01 -5.11
C GLN A 153 21.64 -3.02 -6.61
N GLN A 154 21.33 -4.11 -7.31
CA GLN A 154 21.53 -4.18 -8.76
C GLN A 154 20.58 -3.23 -9.50
N VAL A 155 19.31 -3.20 -9.11
CA VAL A 155 18.32 -2.32 -9.75
C VAL A 155 18.63 -0.84 -9.47
N THR A 156 18.91 -0.48 -8.23
CA THR A 156 19.27 0.91 -7.85
C THR A 156 20.68 1.32 -8.29
N GLY A 157 21.47 0.38 -8.83
CA GLY A 157 22.78 0.63 -9.43
C GLY A 157 22.72 1.34 -10.78
N TYR A 158 21.59 1.31 -11.49
CA TYR A 158 21.42 2.05 -12.73
C TYR A 158 21.47 3.55 -12.47
N SER A 159 22.31 4.24 -13.25
CA SER A 159 22.54 5.68 -13.08
C SER A 159 21.57 6.54 -13.91
N ASP A 160 21.06 6.01 -15.00
CA ASP A 160 20.11 6.71 -15.85
C ASP A 160 18.66 6.23 -15.61
N ARG A 161 17.73 7.16 -15.82
CA ARG A 161 16.31 6.92 -15.60
C ARG A 161 15.74 5.78 -16.45
N ASP A 162 16.09 5.74 -17.72
CA ASP A 162 15.44 4.83 -18.67
C ASP A 162 15.83 3.38 -18.37
N SER A 163 17.08 3.12 -18.01
CA SER A 163 17.55 1.82 -17.55
C SER A 163 16.89 1.42 -16.21
N LEU A 164 16.75 2.36 -15.28
CA LEU A 164 16.09 2.11 -13.99
C LEU A 164 14.60 1.79 -14.19
N VAL A 165 13.88 2.57 -14.98
CA VAL A 165 12.46 2.33 -15.30
C VAL A 165 12.30 0.98 -16.00
N LYS A 166 13.18 0.65 -16.94
CA LYS A 166 13.16 -0.63 -17.63
C LYS A 166 13.34 -1.81 -16.64
N ALA A 167 14.40 -1.76 -15.82
CA ALA A 167 14.68 -2.82 -14.84
C ALA A 167 13.53 -2.98 -13.83
N THR A 168 12.98 -1.87 -13.33
CA THR A 168 11.81 -1.89 -12.43
C THR A 168 10.57 -2.48 -13.13
N SER A 169 10.36 -2.15 -14.41
CA SER A 169 9.25 -2.68 -15.19
C SER A 169 9.38 -4.19 -15.42
N GLU A 170 10.61 -4.69 -15.62
CA GLU A 170 10.87 -6.13 -15.73
C GLU A 170 10.53 -6.88 -14.43
N ILE A 171 10.82 -6.29 -13.26
CA ILE A 171 10.38 -6.83 -11.95
C ILE A 171 8.85 -6.86 -11.86
N GLY A 172 8.19 -5.77 -12.22
CA GLY A 172 6.73 -5.70 -12.19
C GLY A 172 6.09 -6.72 -13.15
N GLN A 173 6.70 -6.97 -14.31
CA GLN A 173 6.24 -8.00 -15.23
C GLN A 173 6.39 -9.41 -14.62
N LYS A 174 7.50 -9.72 -13.94
CA LYS A 174 7.67 -10.98 -13.20
C LYS A 174 6.58 -11.17 -12.15
N LEU A 175 6.23 -10.12 -11.38
CA LEU A 175 5.14 -10.18 -10.39
C LEU A 175 3.80 -10.50 -11.04
N ARG A 176 3.46 -9.88 -12.17
CA ARG A 176 2.25 -10.20 -12.93
C ARG A 176 2.24 -11.65 -13.40
N GLU A 177 3.35 -12.15 -13.92
CA GLU A 177 3.48 -13.55 -14.36
C GLU A 177 3.33 -14.52 -13.19
N GLN A 178 3.91 -14.23 -12.03
CA GLN A 178 3.78 -15.02 -10.81
C GLN A 178 2.33 -15.09 -10.29
N SER A 179 1.53 -14.04 -10.48
CA SER A 179 0.12 -14.04 -10.07
C SER A 179 -0.75 -15.00 -10.89
N GLY A 180 -0.35 -15.33 -12.12
CA GLY A 180 -1.12 -16.18 -13.03
C GLY A 180 -2.45 -15.59 -13.48
N LYS A 181 -2.71 -14.29 -13.21
CA LYS A 181 -3.93 -13.58 -13.58
C LYS A 181 -3.63 -12.18 -14.12
N ASN A 182 -4.67 -11.47 -14.58
CA ASN A 182 -4.54 -10.09 -15.05
C ASN A 182 -4.42 -9.09 -13.89
N GLN A 183 -3.30 -9.13 -13.17
CA GLN A 183 -3.01 -8.27 -12.03
C GLN A 183 -2.37 -6.96 -12.48
N ASP A 184 -2.78 -5.84 -11.90
CA ASP A 184 -2.04 -4.58 -12.01
C ASP A 184 -0.94 -4.52 -10.92
N VAL A 185 0.28 -4.16 -11.32
CA VAL A 185 1.40 -3.96 -10.39
C VAL A 185 1.82 -2.50 -10.44
N VAL A 186 1.85 -1.84 -9.28
CA VAL A 186 2.29 -0.44 -9.14
C VAL A 186 3.51 -0.41 -8.24
N ILE A 187 4.70 -0.34 -8.82
CA ILE A 187 5.95 -0.20 -8.04
C ILE A 187 6.12 1.27 -7.68
N THR A 188 6.09 1.55 -6.37
CA THR A 188 6.13 2.91 -5.83
C THR A 188 7.53 3.32 -5.38
N GLY A 189 7.77 4.62 -5.27
CA GLY A 189 8.94 5.12 -4.57
C GLY A 189 10.27 4.99 -5.32
N VAL A 190 10.26 4.80 -6.64
CA VAL A 190 11.49 4.58 -7.43
C VAL A 190 12.25 5.89 -7.61
N LYS A 191 13.47 5.97 -7.04
CA LYS A 191 14.34 7.17 -7.04
C LYS A 191 15.47 6.99 -8.02
N CYS A 192 15.69 7.95 -8.96
CA CYS A 192 16.84 7.96 -9.86
C CYS A 192 17.93 8.89 -9.32
N LYS A 193 19.15 8.36 -9.11
CA LYS A 193 20.26 9.08 -8.47
C LYS A 193 20.79 10.27 -9.29
N ASN A 194 20.72 10.20 -10.63
CA ASN A 194 21.31 11.19 -11.53
C ASN A 194 20.27 12.08 -12.22
N ASP A 195 19.04 12.12 -11.73
CA ASP A 195 18.08 13.13 -12.20
C ASP A 195 18.60 14.54 -11.86
N SER A 196 18.52 15.45 -12.82
CA SER A 196 18.93 16.86 -12.64
C SER A 196 18.09 17.58 -11.56
N LYS A 197 16.98 17.00 -11.16
CA LYS A 197 16.11 17.41 -10.05
C LYS A 197 15.68 16.16 -9.27
N PRO A 198 15.39 16.28 -7.97
CA PRO A 198 14.92 15.15 -7.19
C PRO A 198 13.49 14.75 -7.61
N TYR A 199 13.38 13.62 -8.27
CA TYR A 199 12.10 13.05 -8.69
C TYR A 199 11.93 11.65 -8.14
N ILE A 200 10.66 11.30 -7.87
CA ILE A 200 10.21 9.96 -7.52
C ILE A 200 9.27 9.45 -8.60
N TYR A 201 9.40 8.19 -8.95
CA TYR A 201 8.60 7.55 -9.99
C TYR A 201 7.71 6.46 -9.37
N ASN A 202 6.44 6.44 -9.79
CA ASN A 202 5.54 5.32 -9.56
C ASN A 202 5.30 4.66 -10.93
N ILE A 203 5.62 3.37 -11.05
CA ILE A 203 5.62 2.65 -12.31
C ILE A 203 4.53 1.60 -12.25
N ALA A 204 3.51 1.75 -13.09
CA ALA A 204 2.43 0.77 -13.24
C ALA A 204 2.69 -0.14 -14.42
N ILE A 205 2.53 -1.43 -14.19
CA ILE A 205 2.54 -2.48 -15.18
C ILE A 205 1.14 -3.09 -15.22
N THR A 206 0.43 -2.87 -16.31
CA THR A 206 -0.98 -3.24 -16.47
C THR A 206 -1.17 -4.04 -17.77
N GLU A 207 -2.37 -4.54 -18.02
CA GLU A 207 -2.73 -5.14 -19.30
C GLU A 207 -2.54 -4.18 -20.48
N LYS A 208 -2.74 -2.86 -20.24
CA LYS A 208 -2.61 -1.82 -21.27
C LYS A 208 -1.17 -1.40 -21.56
N GLY A 209 -0.22 -1.91 -20.78
CA GLY A 209 1.19 -1.60 -20.89
C GLY A 209 1.79 -0.95 -19.64
N ILE A 210 2.93 -0.32 -19.81
CA ILE A 210 3.69 0.34 -18.75
C ILE A 210 3.36 1.83 -18.72
N PHE A 211 2.99 2.32 -17.55
CA PHE A 211 2.75 3.73 -17.29
C PHE A 211 3.68 4.21 -16.17
N THR A 212 4.36 5.34 -16.39
CA THR A 212 5.26 5.97 -15.42
C THR A 212 4.71 7.32 -15.00
N ASN A 213 4.41 7.46 -13.71
CA ASN A 213 4.07 8.75 -13.10
C ASN A 213 5.29 9.32 -12.41
N LYS A 214 5.56 10.60 -12.63
CA LYS A 214 6.69 11.34 -12.10
C LYS A 214 6.20 12.43 -11.14
N SER A 215 6.73 12.47 -9.95
CA SER A 215 6.42 13.46 -8.92
C SER A 215 7.71 14.08 -8.38
N HIS A 216 7.62 15.27 -7.79
CA HIS A 216 8.75 15.86 -7.08
C HIS A 216 9.07 15.03 -5.82
N PHE A 217 10.33 14.76 -5.58
CA PHE A 217 10.81 14.11 -4.36
C PHE A 217 11.30 15.17 -3.38
N PHE A 218 10.76 15.12 -2.18
CA PHE A 218 11.15 16.00 -1.08
C PHE A 218 12.15 15.25 -0.23
N ASP A 219 13.33 15.22 -0.36
CA ASP A 219 14.42 14.51 0.37
C ASP A 219 14.13 14.21 1.88
N VAL A 220 12.88 13.88 2.17
CA VAL A 220 12.33 13.47 3.47
C VAL A 220 11.34 12.35 3.25
N SER A 221 11.40 11.29 4.06
CA SER A 221 10.44 10.20 4.08
C SER A 221 9.53 10.35 5.30
N PHE A 222 8.25 10.59 5.07
CA PHE A 222 7.23 10.63 6.12
C PHE A 222 6.53 9.29 6.25
N SER A 223 6.29 8.86 7.48
CA SER A 223 5.49 7.67 7.77
C SER A 223 4.07 7.79 7.19
N GLY A 224 3.48 6.68 6.78
CA GLY A 224 2.09 6.61 6.29
C GLY A 224 1.85 7.11 4.85
N THR A 225 2.89 7.59 4.13
CA THR A 225 2.73 8.01 2.73
C THR A 225 2.36 6.85 1.81
N GLY A 226 2.86 5.64 2.06
CA GLY A 226 2.46 4.40 1.39
C GLY A 226 0.99 4.09 1.61
N ASP A 227 0.54 4.13 2.88
CA ASP A 227 -0.87 3.89 3.24
C ASP A 227 -1.83 4.88 2.56
N LEU A 228 -1.46 6.17 2.52
CA LEU A 228 -2.23 7.21 1.84
C LEU A 228 -2.32 6.92 0.34
N PHE A 229 -1.18 6.59 -0.29
CA PHE A 229 -1.13 6.24 -1.71
C PHE A 229 -2.00 5.03 -2.04
N ALA A 230 -1.81 3.93 -1.33
CA ALA A 230 -2.56 2.69 -1.53
C ALA A 230 -4.07 2.89 -1.27
N SER A 231 -4.44 3.68 -0.25
CA SER A 231 -5.84 4.01 0.07
C SER A 231 -6.52 4.80 -1.05
N VAL A 232 -5.83 5.82 -1.63
CA VAL A 232 -6.36 6.59 -2.77
C VAL A 232 -6.51 5.67 -3.99
N VAL A 233 -5.50 4.87 -4.31
CA VAL A 233 -5.55 3.92 -5.44
C VAL A 233 -6.70 2.93 -5.24
N CYS A 234 -6.82 2.33 -4.05
CA CYS A 234 -7.89 1.40 -3.72
C CYS A 234 -9.27 2.01 -3.95
N GLY A 235 -9.55 3.16 -3.34
CA GLY A 235 -10.84 3.81 -3.46
C GLY A 235 -11.17 4.26 -4.88
N CYS A 236 -10.19 4.76 -5.63
CA CYS A 236 -10.34 5.12 -7.03
C CYS A 236 -10.68 3.91 -7.89
N ARG A 237 -9.95 2.80 -7.74
CA ARG A 237 -10.19 1.55 -8.48
C ARG A 237 -11.59 1.00 -8.22
N ILE A 238 -12.02 0.97 -6.97
CA ILE A 238 -13.38 0.56 -6.59
C ILE A 238 -14.42 1.49 -7.21
N ASN A 239 -14.13 2.79 -7.34
CA ASN A 239 -14.99 3.74 -8.04
C ASN A 239 -14.92 3.68 -9.57
N GLY A 240 -14.17 2.72 -10.15
CA GLY A 240 -14.08 2.50 -11.60
C GLY A 240 -13.09 3.41 -12.31
N VAL A 241 -12.23 4.12 -11.56
CA VAL A 241 -11.14 4.93 -12.12
C VAL A 241 -10.01 4.00 -12.59
N SER A 242 -9.36 4.33 -13.69
CA SER A 242 -8.22 3.55 -14.20
C SER A 242 -7.05 3.54 -13.21
N THR A 243 -6.18 2.52 -13.28
CA THR A 243 -4.96 2.46 -12.46
C THR A 243 -4.08 3.67 -12.71
N GLU A 244 -3.92 4.09 -13.96
CA GLU A 244 -3.12 5.26 -14.34
C GLU A 244 -3.65 6.57 -13.71
N ASP A 245 -4.95 6.82 -13.78
CA ASP A 245 -5.53 8.04 -13.22
C ASP A 245 -5.60 7.98 -11.68
N SER A 246 -5.74 6.80 -11.10
CA SER A 246 -5.64 6.59 -9.65
C SER A 246 -4.26 6.96 -9.13
N ILE A 247 -3.18 6.55 -9.82
CA ILE A 247 -1.79 6.89 -9.47
C ILE A 247 -1.55 8.40 -9.60
N LYS A 248 -2.06 9.05 -10.66
CA LYS A 248 -1.93 10.50 -10.82
C LYS A 248 -2.59 11.26 -9.66
N LEU A 249 -3.80 10.85 -9.29
CA LEU A 249 -4.51 11.47 -8.17
C LEU A 249 -3.79 11.23 -6.83
N ALA A 250 -3.37 9.99 -6.56
CA ALA A 250 -2.62 9.66 -5.34
C ALA A 250 -1.31 10.46 -5.25
N SER A 251 -0.56 10.55 -6.35
CA SER A 251 0.69 11.31 -6.39
C SER A 251 0.48 12.82 -6.21
N SER A 252 -0.58 13.40 -6.79
CA SER A 252 -0.94 14.82 -6.61
C SER A 252 -1.33 15.11 -5.17
N PHE A 253 -2.20 14.29 -4.59
CA PHE A 253 -2.64 14.38 -3.21
C PHE A 253 -1.46 14.33 -2.23
N LEU A 254 -0.55 13.36 -2.41
CA LEU A 254 0.66 13.24 -1.60
C LEU A 254 1.60 14.44 -1.79
N TYR A 255 1.80 14.89 -3.02
CA TYR A 255 2.63 16.07 -3.29
C TYR A 255 2.15 17.30 -2.50
N HIS A 256 0.86 17.61 -2.55
CA HIS A 256 0.29 18.74 -1.83
C HIS A 256 0.41 18.56 -0.30
N SER A 257 0.12 17.35 0.19
CA SER A 257 0.21 17.02 1.62
C SER A 257 1.64 17.16 2.14
N ILE A 258 2.64 16.62 1.42
CA ILE A 258 4.05 16.72 1.81
C ILE A 258 4.55 18.17 1.71
N ALA A 259 4.27 18.86 0.59
CA ALA A 259 4.69 20.24 0.37
C ALA A 259 4.14 21.20 1.42
N ASP A 260 2.98 20.90 1.99
CA ASP A 260 2.42 21.66 3.08
C ASP A 260 3.05 21.32 4.43
N THR A 261 3.22 20.02 4.70
CA THR A 261 3.88 19.52 5.91
C THR A 261 5.30 20.07 6.06
N MET A 262 6.03 20.20 4.94
CA MET A 262 7.38 20.77 4.91
C MET A 262 7.46 22.25 5.33
N LYS A 263 6.33 22.95 5.47
CA LYS A 263 6.29 24.33 5.97
C LYS A 263 6.26 24.37 7.51
N ASP A 264 5.90 23.28 8.13
CA ASP A 264 5.82 23.11 9.57
C ASP A 264 7.04 22.34 10.09
N ASP A 265 7.32 22.41 11.37
CA ASP A 265 8.37 21.59 12.03
C ASP A 265 7.85 20.21 12.40
N THR A 266 7.17 19.56 11.44
CA THR A 266 6.58 18.23 11.63
C THR A 266 7.65 17.16 11.53
N GLN A 267 7.74 16.30 12.55
CA GLN A 267 8.69 15.19 12.52
C GLN A 267 8.24 14.11 11.53
N PRO A 268 9.17 13.39 10.86
CA PRO A 268 8.81 12.34 9.91
C PRO A 268 7.87 11.26 10.47
N GLU A 269 7.99 10.96 11.76
CA GLU A 269 7.16 9.98 12.46
C GLU A 269 5.72 10.48 12.70
N ASP A 270 5.47 11.80 12.72
CA ASP A 270 4.13 12.37 12.87
C ASP A 270 3.29 12.26 11.59
N ALA A 271 3.91 11.83 10.48
CA ALA A 271 3.35 11.71 9.14
C ALA A 271 2.98 13.06 8.50
N VAL A 272 2.28 13.03 7.37
CA VAL A 272 1.95 14.24 6.60
C VAL A 272 0.61 14.87 7.02
N ASN A 273 0.49 16.20 6.87
CA ASN A 273 -0.73 16.96 7.12
C ASN A 273 -1.67 16.85 5.90
N PHE A 274 -2.33 15.72 5.73
CA PHE A 274 -3.16 15.43 4.57
C PHE A 274 -4.63 15.85 4.72
N GLU A 275 -5.10 16.12 5.93
CA GLU A 275 -6.53 16.28 6.24
C GLU A 275 -7.19 17.40 5.44
N LYS A 276 -6.51 18.52 5.25
CA LYS A 276 -7.04 19.66 4.46
C LYS A 276 -7.09 19.39 2.96
N PHE A 277 -6.33 18.40 2.47
CA PHE A 277 -6.30 17.98 1.07
C PHE A 277 -7.31 16.89 0.74
N LEU A 278 -8.02 16.34 1.74
CA LEU A 278 -9.11 15.38 1.50
C LEU A 278 -10.18 15.93 0.54
N ILE A 279 -10.34 17.25 0.47
CA ILE A 279 -11.24 17.91 -0.47
C ILE A 279 -10.91 17.59 -1.94
N GLU A 280 -9.65 17.31 -2.28
CA GLU A 280 -9.21 16.96 -3.63
C GLU A 280 -9.70 15.57 -4.06
N LEU A 281 -10.08 14.73 -3.10
CA LEU A 281 -10.59 13.38 -3.31
C LEU A 281 -12.12 13.35 -3.43
N ILE A 282 -12.83 14.42 -3.04
CA ILE A 282 -14.28 14.53 -3.09
C ILE A 282 -14.68 14.90 -4.54
N LYS A 283 -15.52 14.06 -5.15
CA LYS A 283 -16.07 14.29 -6.51
C LYS A 283 -17.47 14.88 -6.45
#